data_cf029daeb8033dc867f1c7fef04b6652
#
_entry.id   cf029daeb8033dc867f1c7fef04b6652
#
_cell.length_a   1.000
_cell.length_b   1.000
_cell.length_c   1.000
_cell.angle_alpha   90.00
_cell.angle_beta   90.00
_cell.angle_gamma   90.00
#
_symmetry.space_group_name_H-M   'P 1'
#
loop_
_entity.id
_entity.type
_entity.pdbx_description
1 polymer ?
#
loop_
_entity_poly.entity_id
_entity_poly.type
_entity_poly.pdbx_seq_one_letter_code
_entity_poly.pdbx_strand_id
1 'polypeptide(L)'
;MTIQEKIQNAKTYLGIEFGSTRIKAVLIDDTFAPIASGSHEWQNRYENGVWTYSLDDITTGLQHCYAALTEDIRQKFGVTPTTYGAMGISGMMHGYMAFDKDDNLLVPFRTWRNTITEQAASELSELLCFNIPQRWSIAHLYQAILNGEEHVRHIAHINTLAGYIHYRLTGKRQVGIGEASGIFPVDRTDYNADYIKKVDEVLFAKGFSVKLTEVLPSVLNAGAKEAFLTADGAKLLDPTGTLQPGVPLCPPEGDAGTGMTATDSVLPRTGNVSAGTSIFAMLVLDKPLKGYYPEIDVVTTPCGAPVAMVHCNNCSSELDAWVKIFGEFAQLSGHPIAKPALYDMLYYHALTGDPDCGNTCLLYTSPSPRDRSL
;
A
#
# COMPACT_ATOMS: atom_id res chain seq x y z
N MET A 1 -8.17 15.06 -30.97
CA MET A 1 -6.78 15.21 -30.53
C MET A 1 -6.07 13.90 -30.69
N THR A 2 -4.91 13.91 -31.29
CA THR A 2 -4.00 12.74 -31.30
C THR A 2 -3.46 12.49 -29.90
N ILE A 3 -2.93 11.31 -29.62
CA ILE A 3 -2.27 11.03 -28.31
C ILE A 3 -1.10 11.99 -28.09
N GLN A 4 -0.33 12.28 -29.11
CA GLN A 4 0.74 13.26 -29.05
C GLN A 4 0.25 14.65 -28.60
N GLU A 5 -0.83 15.15 -29.20
CA GLU A 5 -1.45 16.43 -28.80
C GLU A 5 -1.99 16.38 -27.36
N LYS A 6 -2.55 15.23 -26.92
CA LYS A 6 -3.03 15.06 -25.53
C LYS A 6 -1.86 15.18 -24.53
N ILE A 7 -0.73 14.54 -24.82
CA ILE A 7 0.48 14.61 -23.98
C ILE A 7 0.97 16.07 -23.91
N GLN A 8 1.10 16.75 -25.03
CA GLN A 8 1.59 18.13 -25.10
C GLN A 8 0.67 19.15 -24.42
N ASN A 9 -0.63 18.88 -24.34
CA ASN A 9 -1.64 19.77 -23.76
C ASN A 9 -2.09 19.35 -22.34
N ALA A 10 -1.28 18.55 -21.63
CA ALA A 10 -1.60 18.07 -20.26
C ALA A 10 -2.97 17.36 -20.14
N LYS A 11 -3.38 16.64 -21.19
CA LYS A 11 -4.60 15.84 -21.23
C LYS A 11 -4.32 14.36 -20.94
N THR A 12 -3.29 14.12 -20.14
CA THR A 12 -2.86 12.79 -19.69
C THR A 12 -2.63 12.80 -18.20
N TYR A 13 -2.80 11.65 -17.55
CA TYR A 13 -2.75 11.50 -16.11
C TYR A 13 -1.77 10.39 -15.76
N LEU A 14 -0.91 10.65 -14.78
CA LEU A 14 0.15 9.72 -14.37
C LEU A 14 -0.17 9.11 -13.02
N GLY A 15 -0.25 7.77 -12.96
CA GLY A 15 -0.26 7.00 -11.71
C GLY A 15 1.08 6.32 -11.49
N ILE A 16 1.61 6.39 -10.25
CA ILE A 16 2.82 5.66 -9.84
C ILE A 16 2.49 4.81 -8.61
N GLU A 17 2.70 3.50 -8.71
CA GLU A 17 2.47 2.52 -7.65
C GLU A 17 3.78 1.95 -7.12
N PHE A 18 3.97 1.98 -5.80
CA PHE A 18 5.07 1.33 -5.11
C PHE A 18 4.60 -0.03 -4.54
N GLY A 19 4.60 -1.05 -5.39
CA GLY A 19 4.30 -2.43 -4.97
C GLY A 19 5.50 -3.12 -4.31
N SER A 20 5.28 -4.26 -3.65
CA SER A 20 6.32 -4.95 -2.85
C SER A 20 7.49 -5.50 -3.67
N THR A 21 7.34 -5.75 -4.95
CA THR A 21 8.39 -6.31 -5.82
C THR A 21 8.71 -5.43 -7.01
N ARG A 22 7.87 -4.43 -7.29
CA ARG A 22 7.99 -3.59 -8.48
C ARG A 22 7.35 -2.23 -8.24
N ILE A 23 8.02 -1.17 -8.67
CA ILE A 23 7.45 0.16 -8.86
C ILE A 23 6.93 0.22 -10.28
N LYS A 24 5.70 0.69 -10.47
CA LYS A 24 5.05 0.81 -11.78
C LYS A 24 4.54 2.22 -12.00
N ALA A 25 4.68 2.70 -13.22
CA ALA A 25 4.10 3.95 -13.67
C ALA A 25 3.21 3.68 -14.89
N VAL A 26 2.02 4.26 -14.90
CA VAL A 26 1.07 4.15 -16.02
C VAL A 26 0.59 5.53 -16.38
N LEU A 27 0.66 5.84 -17.67
CA LEU A 27 0.06 7.04 -18.24
C LEU A 27 -1.26 6.66 -18.89
N ILE A 28 -2.33 7.35 -18.52
CA ILE A 28 -3.65 7.24 -19.16
C ILE A 28 -4.02 8.54 -19.87
N ASP A 29 -4.87 8.46 -20.87
CA ASP A 29 -5.43 9.62 -21.54
C ASP A 29 -6.75 10.08 -20.88
N ASP A 30 -7.39 11.11 -21.45
CA ASP A 30 -8.66 11.66 -21.00
C ASP A 30 -9.88 10.75 -21.24
N THR A 31 -9.68 9.59 -21.84
CA THR A 31 -10.67 8.50 -21.95
C THR A 31 -10.38 7.36 -20.96
N PHE A 32 -9.41 7.56 -20.08
CA PHE A 32 -8.89 6.56 -19.11
C PHE A 32 -8.22 5.33 -19.74
N ALA A 33 -7.86 5.41 -21.02
CA ALA A 33 -7.13 4.34 -21.69
C ALA A 33 -5.63 4.40 -21.32
N PRO A 34 -5.01 3.28 -20.92
CA PRO A 34 -3.57 3.21 -20.74
C PRO A 34 -2.85 3.39 -22.09
N ILE A 35 -1.92 4.35 -22.15
CA ILE A 35 -1.19 4.69 -23.39
C ILE A 35 0.31 4.39 -23.30
N ALA A 36 0.88 4.48 -22.11
CA ALA A 36 2.28 4.17 -21.86
C ALA A 36 2.49 3.64 -20.45
N SER A 37 3.60 2.94 -20.23
CA SER A 37 3.97 2.42 -18.93
C SER A 37 5.48 2.36 -18.72
N GLY A 38 5.89 2.40 -17.44
CA GLY A 38 7.26 2.16 -17.01
C GLY A 38 7.28 1.28 -15.77
N SER A 39 8.38 0.63 -15.50
CA SER A 39 8.52 -0.15 -14.26
C SER A 39 9.99 -0.27 -13.83
N HIS A 40 10.15 -0.52 -12.52
CA HIS A 40 11.44 -0.84 -11.90
C HIS A 40 11.24 -1.98 -10.92
N GLU A 41 12.04 -3.04 -11.02
CA GLU A 41 12.05 -4.15 -10.07
C GLU A 41 12.93 -3.80 -8.87
N TRP A 42 12.44 -4.08 -7.67
CA TRP A 42 13.17 -3.87 -6.43
C TRP A 42 12.86 -5.00 -5.43
N GLN A 43 13.61 -5.04 -4.34
CA GLN A 43 13.50 -6.13 -3.37
C GLN A 43 13.32 -5.62 -1.95
N ASN A 44 12.35 -6.18 -1.24
CA ASN A 44 12.23 -6.03 0.20
C ASN A 44 13.36 -6.81 0.88
N ARG A 45 14.20 -6.13 1.65
CA ARG A 45 15.35 -6.73 2.33
C ARG A 45 15.02 -6.99 3.80
N TYR A 46 15.57 -8.07 4.32
CA TYR A 46 15.49 -8.37 5.75
C TYR A 46 16.84 -8.03 6.38
N GLU A 47 16.90 -6.92 7.10
CA GLU A 47 18.12 -6.38 7.69
C GLU A 47 17.92 -6.14 9.18
N ASN A 48 18.81 -6.67 10.02
CA ASN A 48 18.77 -6.51 11.48
C ASN A 48 17.39 -6.83 12.11
N GLY A 49 16.73 -7.87 11.62
CA GLY A 49 15.42 -8.28 12.14
C GLY A 49 14.23 -7.49 11.57
N VAL A 50 14.44 -6.63 10.57
CA VAL A 50 13.41 -5.75 10.00
C VAL A 50 13.33 -5.94 8.48
N TRP A 51 12.11 -6.12 7.97
CA TRP A 51 11.81 -6.02 6.54
C TRP A 51 11.75 -4.55 6.13
N THR A 52 12.63 -4.14 5.21
CA THR A 52 12.87 -2.74 4.87
C THR A 52 13.17 -2.50 3.38
N TYR A 53 13.07 -1.24 2.97
CA TYR A 53 13.68 -0.65 1.76
C TYR A 53 14.45 0.59 2.20
N SER A 54 15.61 0.86 1.59
CA SER A 54 16.34 2.09 1.86
C SER A 54 15.70 3.29 1.14
N LEU A 55 15.95 4.51 1.64
CA LEU A 55 15.51 5.74 0.96
C LEU A 55 16.16 5.89 -0.42
N ASP A 56 17.37 5.38 -0.59
CA ASP A 56 18.07 5.37 -1.87
C ASP A 56 17.39 4.44 -2.87
N ASP A 57 16.99 3.23 -2.46
CA ASP A 57 16.23 2.31 -3.32
C ASP A 57 14.89 2.92 -3.74
N ILE A 58 14.19 3.58 -2.80
CA ILE A 58 12.93 4.26 -3.07
C ILE A 58 13.13 5.36 -4.13
N THR A 59 14.13 6.22 -3.94
CA THR A 59 14.41 7.35 -4.84
C THR A 59 14.90 6.87 -6.21
N THR A 60 15.86 5.97 -6.23
CA THR A 60 16.41 5.42 -7.47
C THR A 60 15.36 4.64 -8.25
N GLY A 61 14.55 3.83 -7.54
CA GLY A 61 13.48 3.07 -8.15
C GLY A 61 12.38 3.97 -8.77
N LEU A 62 12.01 5.05 -8.08
CA LEU A 62 11.09 6.06 -8.60
C LEU A 62 11.62 6.68 -9.91
N GLN A 63 12.89 7.13 -9.90
CA GLN A 63 13.54 7.75 -11.05
C GLN A 63 13.65 6.79 -12.25
N HIS A 64 14.08 5.56 -12.01
CA HIS A 64 14.19 4.54 -13.07
C HIS A 64 12.81 4.18 -13.66
N CYS A 65 11.79 4.06 -12.80
CA CYS A 65 10.43 3.80 -13.25
C CYS A 65 9.90 4.95 -14.13
N TYR A 66 10.12 6.19 -13.73
CA TYR A 66 9.72 7.36 -14.50
C TYR A 66 10.51 7.48 -15.81
N ALA A 67 11.80 7.25 -15.80
CA ALA A 67 12.63 7.24 -17.01
C ALA A 67 12.18 6.16 -18.01
N ALA A 68 11.83 4.97 -17.53
CA ALA A 68 11.27 3.91 -18.37
C ALA A 68 9.93 4.32 -19.00
N LEU A 69 9.06 4.99 -18.24
CA LEU A 69 7.80 5.52 -18.76
C LEU A 69 8.04 6.58 -19.84
N THR A 70 8.91 7.55 -19.61
CA THR A 70 9.20 8.62 -20.58
C THR A 70 9.82 8.08 -21.86
N GLU A 71 10.65 7.05 -21.75
CA GLU A 71 11.22 6.35 -22.91
C GLU A 71 10.14 5.61 -23.71
N ASP A 72 9.20 4.91 -23.05
CA ASP A 72 8.07 4.25 -23.72
C ASP A 72 7.18 5.28 -24.45
N ILE A 73 6.92 6.44 -23.85
CA ILE A 73 6.19 7.55 -24.48
C ILE A 73 6.95 8.04 -25.72
N ARG A 74 8.25 8.25 -25.59
CA ARG A 74 9.09 8.74 -26.68
C ARG A 74 9.11 7.75 -27.85
N GLN A 75 9.22 6.47 -27.58
CA GLN A 75 9.20 5.43 -28.61
C GLN A 75 7.86 5.32 -29.33
N LYS A 76 6.76 5.40 -28.60
CA LYS A 76 5.40 5.24 -29.16
C LYS A 76 4.89 6.49 -29.88
N PHE A 77 5.21 7.67 -29.35
CA PHE A 77 4.56 8.92 -29.77
C PHE A 77 5.53 10.01 -30.22
N GLY A 78 6.85 9.80 -30.11
CA GLY A 78 7.87 10.76 -30.56
C GLY A 78 7.94 12.05 -29.73
N VAL A 79 7.37 12.07 -28.53
CA VAL A 79 7.34 13.24 -27.64
C VAL A 79 7.82 12.89 -26.24
N THR A 80 8.31 13.90 -25.52
CA THR A 80 8.63 13.79 -24.09
C THR A 80 7.63 14.67 -23.30
N PRO A 81 6.94 14.14 -22.29
CA PRO A 81 6.00 14.93 -21.51
C PRO A 81 6.76 15.94 -20.64
N THR A 82 6.28 17.19 -20.63
CA THR A 82 6.81 18.24 -19.74
C THR A 82 5.85 18.54 -18.58
N THR A 83 4.62 18.06 -18.67
CA THR A 83 3.57 18.25 -17.65
C THR A 83 2.49 17.19 -17.81
N TYR A 84 1.60 17.07 -16.81
CA TYR A 84 0.46 16.18 -16.79
C TYR A 84 -0.79 16.91 -16.29
N GLY A 85 -1.99 16.42 -16.62
CA GLY A 85 -3.25 16.94 -16.09
C GLY A 85 -3.39 16.72 -14.59
N ALA A 86 -2.91 15.58 -14.09
CA ALA A 86 -2.73 15.29 -12.68
C ALA A 86 -1.78 14.10 -12.50
N MET A 87 -1.27 13.93 -11.28
CA MET A 87 -0.49 12.77 -10.86
C MET A 87 -1.10 12.16 -9.60
N GLY A 88 -0.95 10.83 -9.44
CA GLY A 88 -1.32 10.10 -8.24
C GLY A 88 -0.21 9.16 -7.80
N ILE A 89 -0.04 9.06 -6.48
CA ILE A 89 0.88 8.11 -5.85
C ILE A 89 0.06 7.07 -5.11
N SER A 90 0.35 5.81 -5.39
CA SER A 90 -0.14 4.65 -4.66
C SER A 90 1.03 3.86 -4.11
N GLY A 91 0.87 3.22 -2.96
CA GLY A 91 1.92 2.39 -2.39
C GLY A 91 1.37 1.27 -1.54
N MET A 92 2.23 0.30 -1.21
CA MET A 92 1.90 -0.69 -0.21
C MET A 92 1.46 0.00 1.08
N MET A 93 0.28 -0.35 1.56
CA MET A 93 -0.30 0.24 2.77
C MET A 93 0.53 -0.06 4.01
N HIS A 94 0.26 0.69 5.06
CA HIS A 94 0.82 0.49 6.39
C HIS A 94 2.33 0.78 6.48
N GLY A 95 2.95 0.23 7.51
CA GLY A 95 4.36 0.42 7.78
C GLY A 95 4.65 1.67 8.59
N TYR A 96 5.94 1.89 8.87
CA TYR A 96 6.37 2.93 9.80
C TYR A 96 7.66 3.58 9.33
N MET A 97 7.57 4.84 8.99
CA MET A 97 8.67 5.73 8.67
C MET A 97 8.65 6.88 9.69
N ALA A 98 9.61 6.91 10.60
CA ALA A 98 9.71 7.94 11.63
C ALA A 98 10.84 8.93 11.28
N PHE A 99 10.54 10.20 11.35
CA PHE A 99 11.46 11.27 10.96
C PHE A 99 11.66 12.27 12.10
N ASP A 100 12.85 12.86 12.15
CA ASP A 100 13.15 13.99 13.02
C ASP A 100 12.67 15.32 12.40
N LYS A 101 12.94 16.43 13.11
CA LYS A 101 12.59 17.79 12.66
C LYS A 101 13.31 18.23 11.37
N ASP A 102 14.41 17.60 11.03
CA ASP A 102 15.24 17.91 9.85
C ASP A 102 14.96 16.92 8.69
N ASP A 103 13.86 16.14 8.80
CA ASP A 103 13.41 15.12 7.85
C ASP A 103 14.38 13.94 7.66
N ASN A 104 15.26 13.67 8.64
CA ASN A 104 16.08 12.48 8.63
C ASN A 104 15.28 11.26 9.11
N LEU A 105 15.36 10.14 8.39
CA LEU A 105 14.77 8.87 8.81
C LEU A 105 15.50 8.33 10.04
N LEU A 106 14.79 8.19 11.16
CA LEU A 106 15.36 7.86 12.46
C LEU A 106 15.69 6.37 12.63
N VAL A 107 14.92 5.52 11.97
CA VAL A 107 15.07 4.05 11.99
C VAL A 107 14.79 3.50 10.58
N PRO A 108 15.28 2.32 10.21
CA PRO A 108 14.93 1.71 8.93
C PRO A 108 13.42 1.65 8.74
N PHE A 109 12.95 1.93 7.51
CA PHE A 109 11.54 1.80 7.18
C PHE A 109 11.02 0.39 7.52
N ARG A 110 10.06 0.29 8.45
CA ARG A 110 9.40 -0.96 8.83
C ARG A 110 8.20 -1.17 7.93
N THR A 111 8.31 -2.11 6.99
CA THR A 111 7.24 -2.39 6.02
C THR A 111 6.09 -3.17 6.66
N TRP A 112 4.97 -3.31 5.94
CA TRP A 112 3.80 -4.09 6.34
C TRP A 112 4.12 -5.57 6.69
N ARG A 113 5.26 -6.10 6.26
CA ARG A 113 5.69 -7.49 6.52
C ARG A 113 6.22 -7.71 7.93
N ASN A 114 6.46 -6.65 8.68
CA ASN A 114 6.98 -6.76 10.04
C ASN A 114 5.86 -7.12 11.02
N THR A 115 6.07 -8.20 11.77
CA THR A 115 5.16 -8.72 12.79
C THR A 115 5.79 -8.60 14.20
N ILE A 116 6.46 -7.48 14.46
CA ILE A 116 7.25 -7.23 15.69
C ILE A 116 6.51 -6.38 16.70
N THR A 117 5.20 -6.20 16.54
CA THR A 117 4.37 -5.25 17.30
C THR A 117 3.16 -5.92 17.98
N GLU A 118 3.28 -7.22 18.31
CA GLU A 118 2.17 -8.00 18.85
C GLU A 118 1.62 -7.43 20.16
N GLN A 119 2.47 -7.04 21.09
CA GLN A 119 2.06 -6.46 22.36
C GLN A 119 1.29 -5.15 22.13
N ALA A 120 1.86 -4.24 21.34
CA ALA A 120 1.23 -2.96 21.05
C ALA A 120 -0.11 -3.12 20.33
N ALA A 121 -0.18 -4.02 19.36
CA ALA A 121 -1.41 -4.32 18.62
C ALA A 121 -2.51 -4.85 19.55
N SER A 122 -2.19 -5.77 20.45
CA SER A 122 -3.12 -6.32 21.43
C SER A 122 -3.63 -5.25 22.41
N GLU A 123 -2.72 -4.51 23.07
CA GLU A 123 -3.08 -3.47 24.02
C GLU A 123 -3.95 -2.36 23.40
N LEU A 124 -3.62 -1.92 22.19
CA LEU A 124 -4.40 -0.90 21.47
C LEU A 124 -5.76 -1.43 21.03
N SER A 125 -5.83 -2.68 20.57
CA SER A 125 -7.09 -3.29 20.16
C SER A 125 -8.08 -3.43 21.33
N GLU A 126 -7.58 -3.84 22.48
CA GLU A 126 -8.39 -3.92 23.72
C GLU A 126 -8.85 -2.53 24.19
N LEU A 127 -7.93 -1.54 24.20
CA LEU A 127 -8.21 -0.16 24.60
C LEU A 127 -9.33 0.47 23.76
N LEU A 128 -9.29 0.22 22.44
CA LEU A 128 -10.17 0.87 21.49
C LEU A 128 -11.42 0.03 21.18
N CYS A 129 -11.47 -1.24 21.59
CA CYS A 129 -12.45 -2.23 21.10
C CYS A 129 -12.53 -2.24 19.56
N PHE A 130 -11.37 -2.16 18.91
CA PHE A 130 -11.20 -2.05 17.48
C PHE A 130 -9.93 -2.79 17.07
N ASN A 131 -9.97 -3.58 15.99
CA ASN A 131 -8.79 -4.33 15.57
C ASN A 131 -7.67 -3.40 15.07
N ILE A 132 -6.52 -3.43 15.74
CA ILE A 132 -5.29 -2.75 15.34
C ILE A 132 -4.29 -3.82 14.91
N PRO A 133 -4.14 -4.07 13.61
CA PRO A 133 -3.18 -5.04 13.10
C PRO A 133 -1.74 -4.65 13.40
N GLN A 134 -0.87 -5.66 13.57
CA GLN A 134 0.55 -5.45 13.86
C GLN A 134 1.28 -4.57 12.82
N ARG A 135 0.83 -4.59 11.58
CA ARG A 135 1.45 -3.83 10.47
C ARG A 135 1.12 -2.34 10.44
N TRP A 136 0.17 -1.87 11.25
CA TRP A 136 -0.25 -0.46 11.28
C TRP A 136 0.81 0.43 11.90
N SER A 137 0.91 1.68 11.40
CA SER A 137 1.93 2.64 11.86
C SER A 137 1.82 2.93 13.37
N ILE A 138 0.59 3.02 13.89
CA ILE A 138 0.37 3.25 15.34
C ILE A 138 0.85 2.08 16.20
N ALA A 139 0.71 0.84 15.73
CA ALA A 139 1.23 -0.33 16.44
C ALA A 139 2.76 -0.29 16.51
N HIS A 140 3.43 0.11 15.43
CA HIS A 140 4.87 0.29 15.40
C HIS A 140 5.35 1.42 16.32
N LEU A 141 4.66 2.56 16.32
CA LEU A 141 4.98 3.68 17.21
C LEU A 141 4.83 3.24 18.69
N TYR A 142 3.70 2.63 19.03
CA TYR A 142 3.48 2.22 20.40
C TYR A 142 4.44 1.12 20.85
N GLN A 143 4.76 0.17 19.99
CA GLN A 143 5.76 -0.87 20.29
C GLN A 143 7.15 -0.26 20.52
N ALA A 144 7.55 0.73 19.72
CA ALA A 144 8.82 1.43 19.92
C ALA A 144 8.87 2.16 21.28
N ILE A 145 7.74 2.73 21.72
CA ILE A 145 7.62 3.35 23.05
C ILE A 145 7.71 2.27 24.14
N LEU A 146 7.02 1.15 24.02
CA LEU A 146 7.07 0.04 24.96
C LEU A 146 8.49 -0.54 25.10
N ASN A 147 9.20 -0.63 24.00
CA ASN A 147 10.59 -1.12 23.96
C ASN A 147 11.61 -0.07 24.48
N GLY A 148 11.21 1.17 24.69
CA GLY A 148 12.12 2.27 25.06
C GLY A 148 13.14 2.59 23.95
N GLU A 149 12.75 2.46 22.67
CA GLU A 149 13.65 2.71 21.55
C GLU A 149 14.10 4.17 21.51
N GLU A 150 15.41 4.40 21.35
CA GLU A 150 16.06 5.73 21.44
C GLU A 150 15.44 6.76 20.48
N HIS A 151 15.06 6.35 19.29
CA HIS A 151 14.52 7.24 18.25
C HIS A 151 13.21 7.91 18.66
N VAL A 152 12.42 7.31 19.57
CA VAL A 152 11.10 7.79 19.98
C VAL A 152 11.14 9.24 20.46
N ARG A 153 12.18 9.63 21.17
CA ARG A 153 12.34 11.01 21.71
C ARG A 153 12.67 12.07 20.65
N HIS A 154 13.01 11.63 19.44
CA HIS A 154 13.40 12.49 18.33
C HIS A 154 12.33 12.57 17.23
N ILE A 155 11.23 11.84 17.38
CA ILE A 155 10.16 11.82 16.38
C ILE A 155 9.51 13.20 16.28
N ALA A 156 9.58 13.79 15.10
CA ALA A 156 8.82 14.98 14.74
C ALA A 156 7.59 14.63 13.91
N HIS A 157 7.67 13.59 13.06
CA HIS A 157 6.53 13.09 12.31
C HIS A 157 6.74 11.63 11.88
N ILE A 158 5.63 10.95 11.59
CA ILE A 158 5.62 9.63 10.99
C ILE A 158 4.90 9.65 9.64
N ASN A 159 5.20 8.69 8.79
CA ASN A 159 4.56 8.58 7.48
C ASN A 159 4.52 7.11 7.03
N THR A 160 3.74 6.86 5.99
CA THR A 160 3.79 5.65 5.17
C THR A 160 4.60 5.91 3.91
N LEU A 161 4.85 4.87 3.11
CA LEU A 161 5.62 5.02 1.88
C LEU A 161 4.94 5.97 0.88
N ALA A 162 3.64 5.80 0.62
CA ALA A 162 2.90 6.67 -0.31
C ALA A 162 2.88 8.13 0.17
N GLY A 163 2.63 8.34 1.46
CA GLY A 163 2.67 9.68 2.07
C GLY A 163 4.07 10.32 2.05
N TYR A 164 5.13 9.53 2.28
CA TYR A 164 6.51 10.01 2.17
C TYR A 164 6.86 10.47 0.75
N ILE A 165 6.52 9.68 -0.28
CA ILE A 165 6.76 10.07 -1.68
C ILE A 165 5.97 11.33 -2.03
N HIS A 166 4.69 11.40 -1.65
CA HIS A 166 3.88 12.60 -1.85
C HIS A 166 4.51 13.83 -1.21
N TYR A 167 4.97 13.70 0.04
CA TYR A 167 5.68 14.77 0.74
C TYR A 167 6.94 15.23 -0.02
N ARG A 168 7.76 14.30 -0.50
CA ARG A 168 8.98 14.61 -1.25
C ARG A 168 8.69 15.32 -2.58
N LEU A 169 7.54 15.05 -3.19
CA LEU A 169 7.13 15.67 -4.45
C LEU A 169 6.44 17.03 -4.25
N THR A 170 5.75 17.24 -3.13
CA THR A 170 4.86 18.39 -2.92
C THR A 170 5.22 19.30 -1.76
N GLY A 171 6.04 18.85 -0.83
CA GLY A 171 6.30 19.50 0.46
C GLY A 171 5.13 19.43 1.44
N LYS A 172 4.08 18.64 1.15
CA LYS A 172 2.88 18.50 1.99
C LYS A 172 2.84 17.15 2.68
N ARG A 173 2.77 17.14 4.02
CA ARG A 173 2.61 15.93 4.82
C ARG A 173 1.13 15.52 4.89
N GLN A 174 0.66 14.92 3.82
CA GLN A 174 -0.74 14.58 3.60
C GLN A 174 -0.86 13.15 3.13
N VAL A 175 -1.98 12.51 3.49
CA VAL A 175 -2.37 11.16 2.99
C VAL A 175 -3.84 11.16 2.64
N GLY A 176 -4.24 10.29 1.74
CA GLY A 176 -5.66 10.02 1.50
C GLY A 176 -6.29 9.28 2.67
N ILE A 177 -7.61 9.38 2.81
CA ILE A 177 -8.35 8.76 3.93
C ILE A 177 -8.22 7.23 3.91
N GLY A 178 -8.11 6.60 2.73
CA GLY A 178 -7.86 5.17 2.61
C GLY A 178 -6.51 4.79 3.20
N GLU A 179 -5.45 5.52 2.87
CA GLU A 179 -4.11 5.31 3.43
C GLU A 179 -4.07 5.62 4.93
N ALA A 180 -4.70 6.72 5.36
CA ALA A 180 -4.81 7.10 6.77
C ALA A 180 -5.42 5.99 7.63
N SER A 181 -6.41 5.27 7.10
CA SER A 181 -7.07 4.15 7.78
C SER A 181 -6.15 2.96 8.06
N GLY A 182 -5.00 2.88 7.43
CA GLY A 182 -3.94 1.92 7.73
C GLY A 182 -2.84 2.45 8.66
N ILE A 183 -2.91 3.73 9.03
CA ILE A 183 -2.03 4.38 10.00
C ILE A 183 -2.65 4.32 11.39
N PHE A 184 -3.90 4.79 11.49
CA PHE A 184 -4.70 4.91 12.69
C PHE A 184 -6.20 4.80 12.33
N PRO A 185 -7.08 4.36 13.26
CA PRO A 185 -8.52 4.34 12.99
C PRO A 185 -9.06 5.72 12.60
N VAL A 186 -9.86 5.73 11.54
CA VAL A 186 -10.48 6.94 10.99
C VAL A 186 -12.00 6.89 11.12
N ASP A 187 -12.64 8.07 11.12
CA ASP A 187 -14.03 8.19 10.74
C ASP A 187 -14.15 8.52 9.23
N ARG A 188 -15.19 9.21 8.83
CA ARG A 188 -15.42 9.43 7.39
C ARG A 188 -14.49 10.44 6.73
N THR A 189 -13.84 11.27 7.52
CA THR A 189 -13.11 12.44 6.99
C THR A 189 -11.74 12.66 7.59
N ASP A 190 -11.46 12.09 8.77
CA ASP A 190 -10.22 12.29 9.51
C ASP A 190 -9.97 11.13 10.48
N TYR A 191 -8.87 11.17 11.22
CA TYR A 191 -8.62 10.27 12.33
C TYR A 191 -9.70 10.38 13.40
N ASN A 192 -10.11 9.25 13.97
CA ASN A 192 -11.13 9.23 15.02
C ASN A 192 -10.65 9.97 16.27
N ALA A 193 -11.26 11.11 16.55
CA ALA A 193 -10.83 12.02 17.61
C ALA A 193 -10.92 11.42 19.02
N ASP A 194 -11.92 10.57 19.27
CA ASP A 194 -12.07 9.90 20.58
C ASP A 194 -10.97 8.86 20.80
N TYR A 195 -10.58 8.17 19.71
CA TYR A 195 -9.49 7.19 19.76
C TYR A 195 -8.13 7.88 19.89
N ILE A 196 -7.91 8.97 19.15
CA ILE A 196 -6.71 9.82 19.32
C ILE A 196 -6.53 10.20 20.79
N LYS A 197 -7.58 10.72 21.44
CA LYS A 197 -7.52 11.12 22.84
C LYS A 197 -7.16 9.97 23.77
N LYS A 198 -7.80 8.80 23.61
CA LYS A 198 -7.51 7.62 24.44
C LYS A 198 -6.07 7.14 24.28
N VAL A 199 -5.57 7.13 23.04
CA VAL A 199 -4.21 6.67 22.75
C VAL A 199 -3.20 7.70 23.24
N ASP A 200 -3.41 9.00 23.04
CA ASP A 200 -2.55 10.05 23.59
C ASP A 200 -2.39 9.92 25.11
N GLU A 201 -3.47 9.65 25.87
CA GLU A 201 -3.42 9.43 27.30
C GLU A 201 -2.48 8.28 27.69
N VAL A 202 -2.53 7.16 26.93
CA VAL A 202 -1.65 6.00 27.15
C VAL A 202 -0.21 6.31 26.76
N LEU A 203 0.01 6.97 25.63
CA LEU A 203 1.35 7.34 25.16
C LEU A 203 2.02 8.33 26.13
N PHE A 204 1.28 9.32 26.63
CA PHE A 204 1.79 10.27 27.63
C PHE A 204 2.16 9.58 28.96
N ALA A 205 1.35 8.62 29.41
CA ALA A 205 1.68 7.82 30.59
C ALA A 205 2.96 6.99 30.43
N LYS A 206 3.35 6.68 29.18
CA LYS A 206 4.59 5.97 28.84
C LYS A 206 5.77 6.91 28.51
N GLY A 207 5.57 8.25 28.63
CA GLY A 207 6.62 9.24 28.44
C GLY A 207 6.75 9.81 27.01
N PHE A 208 5.88 9.46 26.10
CA PHE A 208 5.81 10.11 24.80
C PHE A 208 4.97 11.39 24.90
N SER A 209 5.60 12.56 24.81
CA SER A 209 4.99 13.84 25.17
C SER A 209 4.41 14.64 23.99
N VAL A 210 4.48 14.10 22.78
CA VAL A 210 3.96 14.74 21.56
C VAL A 210 2.58 14.16 21.26
N LYS A 211 1.63 15.00 20.85
CA LYS A 211 0.29 14.52 20.46
C LYS A 211 0.32 13.81 19.12
N LEU A 212 -0.52 12.80 18.97
CA LEU A 212 -0.65 12.09 17.70
C LEU A 212 -1.02 13.02 16.54
N THR A 213 -1.87 14.02 16.78
CA THR A 213 -2.23 15.03 15.76
C THR A 213 -1.07 15.89 15.26
N GLU A 214 0.04 15.93 15.99
CA GLU A 214 1.25 16.66 15.58
C GLU A 214 2.20 15.79 14.76
N VAL A 215 2.20 14.48 15.00
CA VAL A 215 3.12 13.55 14.34
C VAL A 215 2.50 12.81 13.15
N LEU A 216 1.17 12.65 13.11
CA LEU A 216 0.45 12.01 12.01
C LEU A 216 0.33 12.97 10.82
N PRO A 217 0.37 12.46 9.56
CA PRO A 217 0.07 13.28 8.38
C PRO A 217 -1.39 13.74 8.39
N SER A 218 -1.67 14.89 7.80
CA SER A 218 -3.06 15.35 7.63
C SER A 218 -3.81 14.51 6.60
N VAL A 219 -5.12 14.34 6.82
CA VAL A 219 -5.96 13.46 6.00
C VAL A 219 -6.70 14.26 4.94
N LEU A 220 -6.78 13.72 3.73
CA LEU A 220 -7.54 14.27 2.61
C LEU A 220 -8.47 13.20 2.02
N ASN A 221 -9.63 13.63 1.56
CA ASN A 221 -10.51 12.76 0.78
C ASN A 221 -10.15 12.80 -0.71
N ALA A 222 -10.48 11.74 -1.44
CA ALA A 222 -10.31 11.69 -2.89
C ALA A 222 -10.96 12.90 -3.57
N GLY A 223 -10.26 13.47 -4.54
CA GLY A 223 -10.69 14.67 -5.26
C GLY A 223 -10.22 15.99 -4.65
N ALA A 224 -9.58 16.00 -3.49
CA ALA A 224 -8.91 17.19 -2.95
C ALA A 224 -7.81 17.68 -3.92
N LYS A 225 -7.68 19.02 -4.05
CA LYS A 225 -6.77 19.67 -5.00
C LYS A 225 -5.81 20.64 -4.27
N GLU A 226 -5.16 20.15 -3.25
CA GLU A 226 -4.38 20.98 -2.34
C GLU A 226 -2.87 20.88 -2.54
N ALA A 227 -2.40 19.88 -3.30
CA ALA A 227 -0.99 19.61 -3.50
C ALA A 227 -0.59 19.73 -4.97
N PHE A 228 0.59 20.31 -5.19
CA PHE A 228 1.17 20.49 -6.53
C PHE A 228 2.65 20.08 -6.51
N LEU A 229 3.10 19.54 -7.63
CA LEU A 229 4.50 19.19 -7.85
C LEU A 229 5.38 20.45 -7.69
N THR A 230 6.31 20.42 -6.75
CA THR A 230 7.27 21.50 -6.55
C THR A 230 8.42 21.43 -7.56
N ALA A 231 9.25 22.46 -7.63
CA ALA A 231 10.47 22.44 -8.46
C ALA A 231 11.44 21.34 -8.02
N ASP A 232 11.61 21.17 -6.71
CA ASP A 232 12.46 20.11 -6.15
C ASP A 232 11.86 18.72 -6.36
N GLY A 233 10.53 18.60 -6.24
CA GLY A 233 9.81 17.37 -6.54
C GLY A 233 9.89 16.97 -8.01
N ALA A 234 9.80 17.94 -8.93
CA ALA A 234 9.96 17.69 -10.35
C ALA A 234 11.38 17.20 -10.68
N LYS A 235 12.39 17.83 -10.09
CA LYS A 235 13.80 17.43 -10.24
C LYS A 235 14.09 16.08 -9.57
N LEU A 236 13.43 15.77 -8.45
CA LEU A 236 13.54 14.48 -7.79
C LEU A 236 13.00 13.37 -8.70
N LEU A 237 11.83 13.58 -9.31
CA LEU A 237 11.18 12.60 -10.17
C LEU A 237 11.88 12.46 -11.53
N ASP A 238 12.22 13.60 -12.11
CA ASP A 238 12.91 13.72 -13.42
C ASP A 238 14.24 14.47 -13.31
N PRO A 239 15.35 13.77 -13.05
CA PRO A 239 16.67 14.40 -12.99
C PRO A 239 17.11 15.06 -14.30
N THR A 240 16.48 14.78 -15.44
CA THR A 240 16.77 15.45 -16.71
C THR A 240 16.33 16.91 -16.73
N GLY A 241 15.40 17.28 -15.83
CA GLY A 241 14.84 18.62 -15.73
C GLY A 241 13.80 18.96 -16.81
N THR A 242 13.30 17.96 -17.53
CA THR A 242 12.27 18.15 -18.56
C THR A 242 10.90 18.39 -17.94
N LEU A 243 10.57 17.67 -16.87
CA LEU A 243 9.30 17.80 -16.15
C LEU A 243 9.21 19.15 -15.42
N GLN A 244 8.13 19.87 -15.65
CA GLN A 244 7.89 21.17 -15.05
C GLN A 244 7.09 21.06 -13.74
N PRO A 245 7.31 21.95 -12.76
CA PRO A 245 6.50 22.03 -11.56
C PRO A 245 5.07 22.49 -11.85
N GLY A 246 4.19 22.37 -10.84
CA GLY A 246 2.82 22.85 -10.92
C GLY A 246 1.79 21.81 -11.32
N VAL A 247 2.19 20.57 -11.61
CA VAL A 247 1.26 19.46 -11.84
C VAL A 247 0.48 19.18 -10.54
N PRO A 248 -0.86 19.15 -10.58
CA PRO A 248 -1.65 18.79 -9.39
C PRO A 248 -1.44 17.32 -9.02
N LEU A 249 -1.28 17.06 -7.72
CA LEU A 249 -1.21 15.70 -7.17
C LEU A 249 -2.50 15.35 -6.42
N CYS A 250 -3.01 14.15 -6.69
CA CYS A 250 -4.06 13.54 -5.89
C CYS A 250 -3.54 13.21 -4.49
N PRO A 251 -4.40 13.14 -3.45
CA PRO A 251 -4.02 12.56 -2.18
C PRO A 251 -3.40 11.17 -2.40
N PRO A 252 -2.27 10.86 -1.75
CA PRO A 252 -1.63 9.56 -1.91
C PRO A 252 -2.44 8.48 -1.20
N GLU A 253 -2.60 7.32 -1.82
CA GLU A 253 -3.43 6.24 -1.33
C GLU A 253 -2.66 4.92 -1.24
N GLY A 254 -3.19 4.01 -0.44
CA GLY A 254 -2.71 2.64 -0.40
C GLY A 254 -3.14 1.83 -1.62
N ASP A 255 -2.39 0.78 -1.92
CA ASP A 255 -2.66 -0.16 -3.00
C ASP A 255 -4.04 -0.83 -2.90
N ALA A 256 -4.51 -1.10 -1.68
CA ALA A 256 -5.85 -1.63 -1.43
C ALA A 256 -6.96 -0.65 -1.90
N GLY A 257 -6.88 0.62 -1.50
CA GLY A 257 -7.87 1.64 -1.87
C GLY A 257 -7.87 1.95 -3.36
N THR A 258 -6.69 2.06 -3.98
CA THR A 258 -6.58 2.25 -5.44
C THR A 258 -7.06 1.02 -6.21
N GLY A 259 -6.83 -0.19 -5.70
CA GLY A 259 -7.36 -1.44 -6.24
C GLY A 259 -8.89 -1.49 -6.22
N MET A 260 -9.52 -1.03 -5.13
CA MET A 260 -10.98 -0.90 -5.06
C MET A 260 -11.52 0.10 -6.09
N THR A 261 -10.84 1.22 -6.28
CA THR A 261 -11.19 2.21 -7.31
C THR A 261 -11.08 1.63 -8.72
N ALA A 262 -9.98 0.91 -9.00
CA ALA A 262 -9.73 0.30 -10.30
C ALA A 262 -10.75 -0.80 -10.66
N THR A 263 -11.36 -1.43 -9.67
CA THR A 263 -12.38 -2.49 -9.86
C THR A 263 -13.82 -1.99 -9.66
N ASP A 264 -14.03 -0.68 -9.55
CA ASP A 264 -15.34 -0.05 -9.27
C ASP A 264 -16.03 -0.62 -8.03
N SER A 265 -15.26 -0.92 -6.99
CA SER A 265 -15.71 -1.60 -5.76
C SER A 265 -15.75 -0.65 -4.57
N VAL A 266 -16.18 0.60 -4.78
CA VAL A 266 -16.17 1.67 -3.74
C VAL A 266 -17.55 2.00 -3.17
N LEU A 267 -18.61 1.42 -3.73
CA LEU A 267 -19.97 1.61 -3.25
C LEU A 267 -20.35 0.59 -2.15
N PRO A 268 -21.26 0.93 -1.22
CA PRO A 268 -21.74 -0.02 -0.20
C PRO A 268 -22.21 -1.34 -0.81
N ARG A 269 -21.81 -2.45 -0.20
CA ARG A 269 -22.09 -3.84 -0.63
C ARG A 269 -21.37 -4.26 -1.91
N THR A 270 -20.45 -3.46 -2.41
CA THR A 270 -19.48 -3.92 -3.41
C THR A 270 -18.20 -4.34 -2.73
N GLY A 271 -17.38 -5.09 -3.41
CA GLY A 271 -16.11 -5.55 -2.88
C GLY A 271 -15.20 -6.08 -3.96
N ASN A 272 -13.96 -6.31 -3.63
CA ASN A 272 -13.01 -6.96 -4.50
C ASN A 272 -12.17 -7.99 -3.74
N VAL A 273 -11.55 -8.86 -4.51
CA VAL A 273 -10.56 -9.81 -4.02
C VAL A 273 -9.26 -9.54 -4.76
N SER A 274 -8.20 -9.26 -4.01
CA SER A 274 -6.85 -9.16 -4.56
C SER A 274 -6.12 -10.48 -4.29
N ALA A 275 -5.83 -11.22 -5.36
CA ALA A 275 -5.18 -12.52 -5.31
C ALA A 275 -3.76 -12.41 -5.90
N GLY A 276 -2.80 -12.12 -5.04
CA GLY A 276 -1.38 -12.06 -5.38
C GLY A 276 -0.59 -13.13 -4.64
N THR A 277 0.58 -12.81 -4.11
CA THR A 277 1.37 -13.67 -3.22
C THR A 277 0.56 -14.06 -1.98
N SER A 278 -0.15 -13.09 -1.41
CA SER A 278 -1.21 -13.25 -0.41
C SER A 278 -2.57 -12.94 -1.06
N ILE A 279 -3.65 -13.23 -0.34
CA ILE A 279 -5.00 -12.87 -0.76
C ILE A 279 -5.64 -11.98 0.29
N PHE A 280 -6.34 -10.95 -0.14
CA PHE A 280 -7.24 -10.19 0.73
C PHE A 280 -8.57 -9.91 0.03
N ALA A 281 -9.64 -10.04 0.79
CA ALA A 281 -10.99 -9.72 0.36
C ALA A 281 -11.45 -8.46 1.08
N MET A 282 -12.00 -7.52 0.34
CA MET A 282 -12.52 -6.25 0.84
C MET A 282 -13.99 -6.12 0.49
N LEU A 283 -14.78 -5.67 1.46
CA LEU A 283 -16.21 -5.41 1.30
C LEU A 283 -16.56 -4.04 1.89
N VAL A 284 -17.12 -3.17 1.08
CA VAL A 284 -17.63 -1.85 1.54
C VAL A 284 -18.88 -2.05 2.38
N LEU A 285 -18.82 -1.61 3.63
CA LEU A 285 -19.88 -1.77 4.59
C LEU A 285 -20.99 -0.72 4.39
N ASP A 286 -22.25 -1.12 4.46
CA ASP A 286 -23.39 -0.20 4.53
C ASP A 286 -23.73 0.20 5.98
N LYS A 287 -23.24 -0.56 6.96
CA LYS A 287 -23.41 -0.33 8.39
C LYS A 287 -22.12 -0.69 9.13
N PRO A 288 -21.83 -0.06 10.27
CA PRO A 288 -20.73 -0.46 11.13
C PRO A 288 -20.84 -1.94 11.54
N LEU A 289 -19.70 -2.57 11.81
CA LEU A 289 -19.65 -3.90 12.40
C LEU A 289 -20.36 -3.87 13.76
N LYS A 290 -21.01 -4.99 14.13
CA LYS A 290 -21.74 -5.10 15.40
C LYS A 290 -20.84 -5.22 16.64
N GLY A 291 -19.56 -5.46 16.45
CA GLY A 291 -18.57 -5.63 17.49
C GLY A 291 -17.15 -5.64 16.96
N TYR A 292 -16.23 -5.87 17.85
CA TYR A 292 -14.82 -6.08 17.55
C TYR A 292 -14.58 -7.52 17.12
N TYR A 293 -13.92 -7.68 15.99
CA TYR A 293 -13.55 -8.97 15.41
C TYR A 293 -12.05 -8.92 15.07
N PRO A 294 -11.20 -9.71 15.74
CA PRO A 294 -9.74 -9.67 15.52
C PRO A 294 -9.32 -10.15 14.14
N GLU A 295 -10.20 -10.88 13.43
CA GLU A 295 -9.95 -11.38 12.08
C GLU A 295 -10.31 -10.38 10.97
N ILE A 296 -10.96 -9.27 11.34
CA ILE A 296 -11.43 -8.26 10.38
C ILE A 296 -10.71 -6.95 10.63
N ASP A 297 -9.95 -6.51 9.64
CA ASP A 297 -9.43 -5.16 9.61
C ASP A 297 -10.50 -4.21 9.07
N VAL A 298 -10.66 -3.07 9.72
CA VAL A 298 -11.55 -2.02 9.22
C VAL A 298 -10.71 -0.88 8.68
N VAL A 299 -10.71 -0.75 7.38
CA VAL A 299 -10.08 0.33 6.62
C VAL A 299 -11.15 1.16 5.90
N THR A 300 -10.79 2.06 5.00
CA THR A 300 -11.76 2.83 4.22
C THR A 300 -11.44 2.82 2.73
N THR A 301 -12.48 3.10 1.93
CA THR A 301 -12.28 3.52 0.54
C THR A 301 -11.61 4.89 0.48
N PRO A 302 -11.05 5.32 -0.67
CA PRO A 302 -10.50 6.68 -0.84
C PRO A 302 -11.52 7.81 -0.62
N CYS A 303 -12.82 7.50 -0.52
CA CYS A 303 -13.89 8.44 -0.19
C CYS A 303 -14.39 8.31 1.27
N GLY A 304 -13.69 7.56 2.13
CA GLY A 304 -14.02 7.42 3.55
C GLY A 304 -15.16 6.46 3.88
N ALA A 305 -15.64 5.64 2.94
CA ALA A 305 -16.61 4.60 3.25
C ALA A 305 -15.91 3.42 3.96
N PRO A 306 -16.47 2.89 5.08
CA PRO A 306 -15.84 1.82 5.83
C PRO A 306 -15.78 0.51 5.03
N VAL A 307 -14.67 -0.19 5.12
CA VAL A 307 -14.39 -1.45 4.44
C VAL A 307 -13.98 -2.49 5.45
N ALA A 308 -14.65 -3.64 5.44
CA ALA A 308 -14.17 -4.83 6.11
C ALA A 308 -13.16 -5.55 5.20
N MET A 309 -11.98 -5.79 5.71
CA MET A 309 -10.92 -6.49 5.01
C MET A 309 -10.51 -7.74 5.79
N VAL A 310 -10.43 -8.87 5.10
CA VAL A 310 -9.84 -10.12 5.60
C VAL A 310 -8.61 -10.43 4.78
N HIS A 311 -7.48 -10.63 5.44
CA HIS A 311 -6.20 -10.90 4.81
C HIS A 311 -5.70 -12.30 5.16
N CYS A 312 -5.21 -13.02 4.16
CA CYS A 312 -4.55 -14.30 4.32
C CYS A 312 -3.20 -14.30 3.59
N ASN A 313 -2.17 -14.75 4.27
CA ASN A 313 -0.81 -14.79 3.72
C ASN A 313 -0.61 -15.85 2.63
N ASN A 314 -1.58 -16.72 2.44
CA ASN A 314 -1.54 -17.86 1.54
C ASN A 314 -2.36 -17.59 0.28
N CYS A 315 -1.72 -17.56 -0.88
CA CYS A 315 -2.40 -17.51 -2.18
C CYS A 315 -1.49 -18.10 -3.28
N SER A 316 -1.07 -17.30 -4.25
CA SER A 316 -0.32 -17.79 -5.40
C SER A 316 1.02 -18.43 -5.04
N SER A 317 1.68 -17.99 -3.97
CA SER A 317 2.93 -18.59 -3.51
C SER A 317 2.76 -20.01 -2.98
N GLU A 318 1.64 -20.29 -2.32
CA GLU A 318 1.31 -21.65 -1.86
C GLU A 318 0.88 -22.55 -3.01
N LEU A 319 0.01 -22.01 -3.91
CA LEU A 319 -0.36 -22.71 -5.13
C LEU A 319 0.86 -23.04 -5.99
N ASP A 320 1.81 -22.13 -6.11
CA ASP A 320 3.09 -22.34 -6.80
C ASP A 320 3.88 -23.51 -6.19
N ALA A 321 3.90 -23.62 -4.86
CA ALA A 321 4.59 -24.72 -4.18
C ALA A 321 3.94 -26.07 -4.48
N TRP A 322 2.62 -26.13 -4.48
CA TRP A 322 1.89 -27.35 -4.87
C TRP A 322 2.11 -27.71 -6.35
N VAL A 323 1.99 -26.74 -7.25
CA VAL A 323 2.25 -26.96 -8.71
C VAL A 323 3.68 -27.45 -8.93
N LYS A 324 4.65 -26.94 -8.16
CA LYS A 324 6.04 -27.41 -8.23
C LYS A 324 6.16 -28.89 -7.83
N ILE A 325 5.49 -29.31 -6.76
CA ILE A 325 5.49 -30.71 -6.31
C ILE A 325 4.89 -31.61 -7.39
N PHE A 326 3.76 -31.21 -8.00
CA PHE A 326 3.18 -31.99 -9.12
C PHE A 326 4.09 -32.03 -10.33
N GLY A 327 4.80 -30.95 -10.63
CA GLY A 327 5.80 -30.90 -11.70
C GLY A 327 6.98 -31.83 -11.46
N GLU A 328 7.52 -31.86 -10.24
CA GLU A 328 8.58 -32.77 -9.83
C GLU A 328 8.12 -34.23 -9.94
N PHE A 329 6.91 -34.53 -9.47
CA PHE A 329 6.34 -35.88 -9.61
C PHE A 329 6.18 -36.29 -11.07
N ALA A 330 5.66 -35.42 -11.93
CA ALA A 330 5.51 -35.68 -13.36
C ALA A 330 6.87 -35.94 -14.02
N GLN A 331 7.89 -35.18 -13.68
CA GLN A 331 9.25 -35.38 -14.18
C GLN A 331 9.83 -36.72 -13.73
N LEU A 332 9.72 -37.08 -12.45
CA LEU A 332 10.22 -38.34 -11.90
C LEU A 332 9.49 -39.56 -12.45
N SER A 333 8.22 -39.42 -12.80
CA SER A 333 7.41 -40.47 -13.45
C SER A 333 7.71 -40.67 -14.94
N GLY A 334 8.61 -39.85 -15.52
CA GLY A 334 8.96 -39.91 -16.93
C GLY A 334 8.00 -39.18 -17.87
N HIS A 335 7.05 -38.41 -17.33
CA HIS A 335 6.06 -37.63 -18.07
C HIS A 335 6.16 -36.13 -17.72
N PRO A 336 7.24 -35.43 -18.06
CA PRO A 336 7.43 -34.04 -17.70
C PRO A 336 6.34 -33.16 -18.31
N ILE A 337 5.74 -32.29 -17.48
CA ILE A 337 4.71 -31.33 -17.90
C ILE A 337 5.25 -29.92 -17.59
N ALA A 338 5.14 -29.02 -18.57
CA ALA A 338 5.54 -27.64 -18.37
C ALA A 338 4.67 -26.93 -17.33
N LYS A 339 5.28 -26.07 -16.49
CA LYS A 339 4.58 -25.36 -15.40
C LYS A 339 3.30 -24.65 -15.84
N PRO A 340 3.24 -23.89 -16.96
CA PRO A 340 1.99 -23.28 -17.43
C PRO A 340 0.89 -24.30 -17.71
N ALA A 341 1.24 -25.43 -18.34
CA ALA A 341 0.28 -26.49 -18.65
C ALA A 341 -0.27 -27.17 -17.38
N LEU A 342 0.56 -27.31 -16.33
CA LEU A 342 0.08 -27.79 -15.01
C LEU A 342 -0.95 -26.84 -14.40
N TYR A 343 -0.73 -25.53 -14.47
CA TYR A 343 -1.70 -24.54 -14.02
C TYR A 343 -3.02 -24.66 -14.78
N ASP A 344 -2.96 -24.70 -16.11
CA ASP A 344 -4.15 -24.82 -16.95
C ASP A 344 -4.94 -26.10 -16.61
N MET A 345 -4.25 -27.23 -16.50
CA MET A 345 -4.89 -28.51 -16.12
C MET A 345 -5.57 -28.44 -14.77
N LEU A 346 -4.91 -27.88 -13.76
CA LEU A 346 -5.45 -27.79 -12.40
C LEU A 346 -6.63 -26.80 -12.32
N TYR A 347 -6.54 -25.65 -12.98
CA TYR A 347 -7.61 -24.67 -13.00
C TYR A 347 -8.86 -25.18 -13.75
N TYR A 348 -8.69 -25.76 -14.95
CA TYR A 348 -9.81 -26.32 -15.69
C TYR A 348 -10.47 -27.48 -14.93
N HIS A 349 -9.68 -28.30 -14.25
CA HIS A 349 -10.24 -29.37 -13.43
C HIS A 349 -10.98 -28.84 -12.21
N ALA A 350 -10.45 -27.81 -11.54
CA ALA A 350 -11.09 -27.17 -10.40
C ALA A 350 -12.46 -26.56 -10.78
N LEU A 351 -12.60 -26.00 -11.99
CA LEU A 351 -13.89 -25.46 -12.46
C LEU A 351 -15.00 -26.53 -12.63
N THR A 352 -14.63 -27.80 -12.73
CA THR A 352 -15.57 -28.94 -12.86
C THR A 352 -15.80 -29.67 -11.54
N GLY A 353 -15.07 -29.28 -10.48
CA GLY A 353 -15.17 -29.83 -9.14
C GLY A 353 -16.29 -29.18 -8.31
N ASP A 354 -16.49 -29.73 -7.12
CA ASP A 354 -17.42 -29.13 -6.17
C ASP A 354 -16.92 -27.77 -5.70
N PRO A 355 -17.78 -26.72 -5.68
CA PRO A 355 -17.45 -25.46 -5.04
C PRO A 355 -17.01 -25.70 -3.58
N ASP A 356 -16.14 -24.83 -3.04
CA ASP A 356 -15.67 -24.89 -1.65
C ASP A 356 -14.95 -26.20 -1.25
N CYS A 357 -14.39 -26.93 -2.22
CA CYS A 357 -13.73 -28.22 -1.95
C CYS A 357 -14.60 -29.17 -1.11
N GLY A 358 -15.92 -29.24 -1.40
CA GLY A 358 -16.86 -30.07 -0.65
C GLY A 358 -17.11 -29.60 0.78
N ASN A 359 -17.14 -28.28 1.02
CA ASN A 359 -17.24 -27.65 2.34
C ASN A 359 -16.03 -27.93 3.27
N THR A 360 -14.89 -28.26 2.72
CA THR A 360 -13.65 -28.34 3.50
C THR A 360 -13.16 -26.91 3.76
N CYS A 361 -13.49 -26.34 4.91
CA CYS A 361 -13.07 -25.00 5.29
C CYS A 361 -11.57 -24.97 5.60
N LEU A 362 -10.73 -24.86 4.59
CA LEU A 362 -9.27 -24.84 4.72
C LEU A 362 -8.77 -23.63 5.51
N LEU A 363 -9.53 -22.52 5.51
CA LEU A 363 -9.19 -21.30 6.25
C LEU A 363 -9.20 -21.51 7.78
N TYR A 364 -10.11 -22.35 8.30
CA TYR A 364 -10.25 -22.58 9.74
C TYR A 364 -9.65 -23.89 10.22
N THR A 365 -9.47 -24.86 9.33
CA THR A 365 -9.09 -26.24 9.71
C THR A 365 -7.66 -26.61 9.38
N SER A 366 -6.98 -25.84 8.54
CA SER A 366 -5.60 -26.09 8.15
C SER A 366 -4.79 -24.79 8.15
N PRO A 367 -4.41 -24.26 9.33
CA PRO A 367 -3.47 -23.17 9.37
C PRO A 367 -2.20 -23.59 8.63
N SER A 368 -1.75 -22.80 7.67
CA SER A 368 -0.52 -23.03 6.94
C SER A 368 0.65 -23.24 7.92
N PRO A 369 1.61 -24.13 7.63
CA PRO A 369 2.86 -24.18 8.39
C PRO A 369 3.55 -22.83 8.53
N ARG A 370 3.35 -21.90 7.58
CA ARG A 370 3.83 -20.51 7.67
C ARG A 370 3.13 -19.69 8.74
N ASP A 371 1.83 -19.93 8.98
CA ASP A 371 1.08 -19.22 10.03
C ASP A 371 1.53 -19.67 11.44
N ARG A 372 2.14 -20.87 11.57
CA ARG A 372 2.70 -21.38 12.82
C ARG A 372 4.14 -20.95 13.08
N SER A 373 4.85 -20.48 12.05
CA SER A 373 6.25 -20.03 12.17
C SER A 373 6.37 -18.52 12.40
N LEU A 374 5.27 -17.82 12.43
CA LEU A 374 5.14 -16.40 12.72
C LEU A 374 4.57 -16.19 14.11
#